data_07673d973a5fe259ebc807b9d0f9140b
#
_entry.id   07673d973a5fe259ebc807b9d0f9140b
#
_cell.length_a   1.000
_cell.length_b   1.000
_cell.length_c   1.000
_cell.angle_alpha   90.00
_cell.angle_beta   90.00
_cell.angle_gamma   90.00
#
_symmetry.space_group_name_H-M   'P 1'
#
loop_
_entity.id
_entity.type
_entity.pdbx_description
1 polymer ?
#
loop_
_entity_poly.entity_id
_entity_poly.type
_entity_poly.pdbx_seq_one_letter_code
_entity_poly.pdbx_strand_id
1 'polypeptide(L)'
;YKRQEEAVSSRIVRNHMKQDEHIDAKSPLEALMSLKEQGVTGVVVFPTHVIDGIENNQMKNAVEQCRTFFEKIVTADALLSNVDDYTDVSKALWESLKEIAGDSPLIFMGHGTEHSADESYMIIEQALRAYARHPVYIATVEGKRTIQDVIRQMKDEGIVNTRVVLAPFMLVAGDHANNDMAGESDSFASILKEEGYAPECVLKGIGEYPAVRQVYLSHLQKAVTQLEYIPDEQSGILYGIGVGTGNPKQMTLQELEVIRECDLIVIPAVSKEECYAYRIAEQAYHEISEKPVLCMPFPMIKDEGKLEISHNKIYENIEGYLSKGQKVGMLTIGDPSIYSTYMYMHKRAEANGWRAQIISGVPSFCSVAARLGISLGEKNEEIHIIPSAYKPEDTFSYDGTCVYMKSGKGLKALISALRLRQETTGESYEINAVSNCGMDNEKIYHGLDELEEAQGYLTTVIVKKKNNCISSNNME
;
A
#
# COMPACT_ATOMS: atom_id res chain seq x y z
N TYR A 1 14.51 20.20 24.64
CA TYR A 1 13.73 19.39 25.60
C TYR A 1 12.94 18.34 24.81
N LYS A 2 13.29 17.04 24.98
CA LYS A 2 12.46 15.95 24.46
C LYS A 2 11.26 15.80 25.39
N ARG A 3 10.05 15.97 24.86
CA ARG A 3 8.77 15.73 25.56
C ARG A 3 8.24 14.40 25.06
N GLN A 4 7.57 13.66 25.91
CA GLN A 4 6.92 12.40 25.60
C GLN A 4 5.47 12.47 26.02
N GLU A 5 4.58 12.03 25.14
CA GLU A 5 3.16 11.81 25.41
C GLU A 5 2.85 10.36 25.10
N GLU A 6 2.05 9.75 25.95
CA GLU A 6 1.57 8.38 25.74
C GLU A 6 0.14 8.41 25.22
N ALA A 7 -0.17 7.48 24.32
CA ALA A 7 -1.48 7.36 23.71
C ALA A 7 -1.87 5.88 23.54
N VAL A 8 -3.16 5.61 23.64
CA VAL A 8 -3.74 4.27 23.41
C VAL A 8 -4.62 4.35 22.16
N SER A 9 -4.29 3.60 21.12
CA SER A 9 -5.02 3.60 19.85
C SER A 9 -6.39 2.93 19.97
N SER A 10 -6.50 1.79 20.67
CA SER A 10 -7.77 1.10 20.86
C SER A 10 -8.75 1.87 21.73
N ARG A 11 -9.94 2.19 21.16
CA ARG A 11 -11.02 2.84 21.89
C ARG A 11 -11.59 1.96 23.00
N ILE A 12 -11.62 0.65 22.77
CA ILE A 12 -12.12 -0.32 23.75
C ILE A 12 -11.22 -0.29 24.97
N VAL A 13 -9.90 -0.38 24.77
CA VAL A 13 -8.93 -0.34 25.87
C VAL A 13 -9.01 0.97 26.64
N ARG A 14 -9.11 2.12 25.96
CA ARG A 14 -9.28 3.42 26.66
C ARG A 14 -10.53 3.47 27.53
N ASN A 15 -11.63 2.87 27.04
CA ASN A 15 -12.86 2.84 27.84
C ASN A 15 -12.71 1.96 29.10
N HIS A 16 -12.05 0.80 29.00
CA HIS A 16 -11.77 -0.06 30.17
C HIS A 16 -10.84 0.64 31.16
N MET A 17 -9.73 1.24 30.70
CA MET A 17 -8.82 2.02 31.55
C MET A 17 -9.56 3.13 32.31
N LYS A 18 -10.51 3.80 31.64
CA LYS A 18 -11.30 4.85 32.29
C LYS A 18 -12.29 4.33 33.31
N GLN A 19 -12.95 3.19 33.04
CA GLN A 19 -13.99 2.62 33.91
C GLN A 19 -13.39 1.86 35.09
N ASP A 20 -12.37 1.04 34.83
CA ASP A 20 -11.86 0.09 35.81
C ASP A 20 -10.64 0.63 36.58
N GLU A 21 -9.78 1.39 35.89
CA GLU A 21 -8.53 1.89 36.47
C GLU A 21 -8.57 3.40 36.77
N HIS A 22 -9.64 4.09 36.36
CA HIS A 22 -9.80 5.54 36.47
C HIS A 22 -8.69 6.36 35.76
N ILE A 23 -8.10 5.76 34.69
CA ILE A 23 -7.07 6.38 33.86
C ILE A 23 -7.73 6.95 32.59
N ASP A 24 -7.62 8.26 32.39
CA ASP A 24 -8.10 8.93 31.16
C ASP A 24 -7.00 8.95 30.10
N ALA A 25 -6.79 7.82 29.43
CA ALA A 25 -5.75 7.65 28.41
C ALA A 25 -6.10 8.41 27.14
N LYS A 26 -5.15 9.20 26.62
CA LYS A 26 -5.31 9.94 25.37
C LYS A 26 -5.37 9.00 24.17
N SER A 27 -6.15 9.37 23.16
CA SER A 27 -6.01 8.80 21.82
C SER A 27 -4.76 9.37 21.12
N PRO A 28 -4.27 8.75 20.02
CA PRO A 28 -3.17 9.31 19.25
C PRO A 28 -3.42 10.75 18.78
N LEU A 29 -4.64 11.07 18.37
CA LEU A 29 -5.02 12.42 17.96
C LEU A 29 -4.93 13.44 19.13
N GLU A 30 -5.46 13.09 20.30
CA GLU A 30 -5.42 13.94 21.49
C GLU A 30 -3.97 14.16 21.98
N ALA A 31 -3.13 13.14 21.93
CA ALA A 31 -1.71 13.26 22.28
C ALA A 31 -0.96 14.20 21.31
N LEU A 32 -1.21 14.07 20.01
CA LEU A 32 -0.62 14.96 19.00
C LEU A 32 -1.09 16.41 19.18
N MET A 33 -2.38 16.62 19.42
CA MET A 33 -2.91 17.97 19.70
C MET A 33 -2.32 18.58 20.97
N SER A 34 -2.13 17.77 22.02
CA SER A 34 -1.45 18.20 23.24
C SER A 34 0.00 18.64 22.98
N LEU A 35 0.76 17.90 22.17
CA LEU A 35 2.12 18.29 21.78
C LEU A 35 2.15 19.59 20.97
N LYS A 36 1.17 19.78 20.07
CA LYS A 36 0.99 21.02 19.31
C LYS A 36 0.77 22.22 20.25
N GLU A 37 -0.15 22.10 21.21
CA GLU A 37 -0.44 23.16 22.19
C GLU A 37 0.79 23.52 23.03
N GLN A 38 1.67 22.55 23.25
CA GLN A 38 2.96 22.75 23.93
C GLN A 38 4.03 23.39 23.06
N GLY A 39 3.74 23.72 21.78
CA GLY A 39 4.67 24.35 20.84
C GLY A 39 5.75 23.40 20.31
N VAL A 40 5.48 22.10 20.28
CA VAL A 40 6.39 21.12 19.67
C VAL A 40 6.29 21.24 18.15
N THR A 41 7.42 21.33 17.45
CA THR A 41 7.48 21.49 15.99
C THR A 41 7.86 20.20 15.26
N GLY A 42 8.63 19.31 15.89
CA GLY A 42 9.02 18.01 15.33
C GLY A 42 8.58 16.85 16.23
N VAL A 43 7.94 15.83 15.65
CA VAL A 43 7.37 14.69 16.38
C VAL A 43 7.79 13.37 15.75
N VAL A 44 8.22 12.42 16.58
CA VAL A 44 8.28 11.00 16.22
C VAL A 44 7.12 10.29 16.89
N VAL A 45 6.29 9.63 16.10
CA VAL A 45 5.24 8.72 16.58
C VAL A 45 5.79 7.29 16.55
N PHE A 46 5.83 6.67 17.73
CA PHE A 46 6.42 5.34 17.89
C PHE A 46 5.33 4.33 18.30
N PRO A 47 4.84 3.50 17.37
CA PRO A 47 3.86 2.48 17.68
C PRO A 47 4.51 1.29 18.38
N THR A 48 3.79 0.73 19.35
CA THR A 48 4.13 -0.57 19.97
C THR A 48 3.28 -1.71 19.39
N HIS A 49 2.64 -1.49 18.25
CA HIS A 49 1.86 -2.50 17.54
C HIS A 49 2.76 -3.63 17.01
N VAL A 50 2.26 -4.86 17.08
CA VAL A 50 3.00 -6.02 16.55
C VAL A 50 2.88 -6.11 15.03
N ILE A 51 1.69 -5.85 14.51
CA ILE A 51 1.38 -5.91 13.08
C ILE A 51 0.81 -4.57 12.60
N ASP A 52 0.85 -4.33 11.28
CA ASP A 52 0.24 -3.16 10.65
C ASP A 52 -1.28 -3.38 10.46
N GLY A 53 -1.99 -3.52 11.57
CA GLY A 53 -3.41 -3.80 11.63
C GLY A 53 -4.28 -2.56 11.81
N ILE A 54 -5.53 -2.78 12.26
CA ILE A 54 -6.57 -1.73 12.40
C ILE A 54 -6.10 -0.61 13.32
N GLU A 55 -5.55 -0.92 14.48
CA GLU A 55 -5.08 0.07 15.47
C GLU A 55 -3.91 0.89 14.95
N ASN A 56 -2.98 0.26 14.22
CA ASN A 56 -1.87 0.96 13.60
C ASN A 56 -2.36 1.94 12.50
N ASN A 57 -3.33 1.51 11.70
CA ASN A 57 -3.98 2.37 10.70
C ASN A 57 -4.73 3.54 11.33
N GLN A 58 -5.41 3.33 12.46
CA GLN A 58 -6.04 4.43 13.22
C GLN A 58 -5.01 5.46 13.70
N MET A 59 -3.88 5.00 14.20
CA MET A 59 -2.76 5.86 14.59
C MET A 59 -2.19 6.62 13.39
N LYS A 60 -1.93 5.95 12.26
CA LYS A 60 -1.46 6.58 11.02
C LYS A 60 -2.44 7.64 10.51
N ASN A 61 -3.74 7.38 10.59
CA ASN A 61 -4.78 8.35 10.22
C ASN A 61 -4.76 9.60 11.13
N ALA A 62 -4.53 9.43 12.44
CA ALA A 62 -4.36 10.55 13.35
C ALA A 62 -3.12 11.40 13.03
N VAL A 63 -2.02 10.74 12.67
CA VAL A 63 -0.80 11.41 12.19
C VAL A 63 -1.08 12.23 10.95
N GLU A 64 -1.78 11.68 9.96
CA GLU A 64 -2.10 12.39 8.73
C GLU A 64 -2.99 13.61 8.95
N GLN A 65 -3.98 13.52 9.84
CA GLN A 65 -4.82 14.66 10.24
C GLN A 65 -4.02 15.78 10.90
N CYS A 66 -2.93 15.44 11.58
CA CYS A 66 -2.09 16.40 12.30
C CYS A 66 -0.85 16.86 11.49
N ARG A 67 -0.62 16.31 10.30
CA ARG A 67 0.61 16.54 9.52
C ARG A 67 0.95 18.03 9.33
N THR A 68 -0.06 18.85 9.04
CA THR A 68 0.12 20.29 8.79
C THR A 68 0.35 21.11 10.07
N PHE A 69 0.23 20.51 11.25
CA PHE A 69 0.40 21.22 12.51
C PHE A 69 1.85 21.22 13.02
N PHE A 70 2.69 20.40 12.43
CA PHE A 70 4.09 20.25 12.78
C PHE A 70 4.98 20.60 11.58
N GLU A 71 6.16 21.10 11.86
CA GLU A 71 7.20 21.29 10.81
C GLU A 71 7.60 19.93 10.23
N LYS A 72 7.72 18.93 11.12
CA LYS A 72 8.01 17.55 10.71
C LYS A 72 7.39 16.55 11.68
N ILE A 73 6.71 15.54 11.13
CA ILE A 73 6.18 14.40 11.89
C ILE A 73 6.60 13.12 11.16
N VAL A 74 7.20 12.21 11.91
CA VAL A 74 7.67 10.90 11.40
C VAL A 74 7.04 9.80 12.22
N THR A 75 6.63 8.73 11.58
CA THR A 75 6.08 7.53 12.23
C THR A 75 7.09 6.39 12.11
N ALA A 76 7.47 5.80 13.24
CA ALA A 76 8.25 4.57 13.24
C ALA A 76 7.37 3.37 12.81
N ASP A 77 8.01 2.33 12.32
CA ASP A 77 7.33 1.13 11.88
C ASP A 77 6.80 0.29 13.06
N ALA A 78 5.73 -0.49 12.85
CA ALA A 78 5.30 -1.54 13.75
C ALA A 78 6.34 -2.69 13.76
N LEU A 79 6.23 -3.65 14.69
CA LEU A 79 7.24 -4.70 14.87
C LEU A 79 7.46 -5.52 13.60
N LEU A 80 6.40 -5.88 12.89
CA LEU A 80 6.42 -6.68 11.66
C LEU A 80 5.95 -5.84 10.47
N SER A 81 6.82 -5.00 9.93
CA SER A 81 6.49 -4.09 8.83
C SER A 81 7.22 -4.41 7.53
N ASN A 82 8.38 -5.05 7.60
CA ASN A 82 9.18 -5.40 6.42
C ASN A 82 9.76 -6.82 6.53
N VAL A 83 10.38 -7.32 5.45
CA VAL A 83 10.88 -8.71 5.38
C VAL A 83 11.98 -9.00 6.41
N ASP A 84 12.84 -8.02 6.68
CA ASP A 84 13.94 -8.19 7.64
C ASP A 84 13.41 -8.32 9.07
N ASP A 85 12.33 -7.61 9.41
CA ASP A 85 11.68 -7.71 10.71
C ASP A 85 11.23 -9.14 11.03
N TYR A 86 10.67 -9.85 10.06
CA TYR A 86 10.27 -11.26 10.27
C TYR A 86 11.48 -12.14 10.59
N THR A 87 12.62 -11.89 9.98
CA THR A 87 13.86 -12.61 10.26
C THR A 87 14.40 -12.25 11.64
N ASP A 88 14.49 -10.97 11.98
CA ASP A 88 15.05 -10.50 13.24
C ASP A 88 14.18 -10.88 14.43
N VAL A 89 12.85 -10.76 14.31
CA VAL A 89 11.90 -11.18 15.35
C VAL A 89 11.92 -12.69 15.51
N SER A 90 12.00 -13.46 14.43
CA SER A 90 12.12 -14.92 14.50
C SER A 90 13.36 -15.34 15.28
N LYS A 91 14.50 -14.72 14.96
CA LYS A 91 15.76 -14.94 15.68
C LYS A 91 15.62 -14.58 17.17
N ALA A 92 15.09 -13.36 17.45
CA ALA A 92 14.94 -12.86 18.81
C ALA A 92 14.05 -13.78 19.68
N LEU A 93 12.93 -14.24 19.13
CA LEU A 93 12.01 -15.12 19.85
C LEU A 93 12.59 -16.52 20.05
N TRP A 94 13.15 -17.12 19.00
CA TRP A 94 13.73 -18.44 19.10
C TRP A 94 14.88 -18.50 20.12
N GLU A 95 15.83 -17.57 20.02
CA GLU A 95 16.95 -17.49 20.96
C GLU A 95 16.50 -17.26 22.41
N SER A 96 15.34 -16.64 22.61
CA SER A 96 14.77 -16.40 23.95
C SER A 96 13.99 -17.59 24.51
N LEU A 97 13.47 -18.48 23.65
CA LEU A 97 12.55 -19.55 24.05
C LEU A 97 13.10 -20.97 23.83
N LYS A 98 14.18 -21.13 23.06
CA LYS A 98 14.72 -22.47 22.71
C LYS A 98 15.03 -23.36 23.89
N GLU A 99 15.53 -22.82 25.01
CA GLU A 99 15.84 -23.58 26.22
C GLU A 99 14.55 -24.06 26.94
N ILE A 100 13.50 -23.24 26.92
CA ILE A 100 12.18 -23.60 27.48
C ILE A 100 11.49 -24.60 26.57
N ALA A 101 11.54 -24.41 25.28
CA ALA A 101 10.95 -25.32 24.31
C ALA A 101 11.62 -26.71 24.34
N GLY A 102 12.95 -26.76 24.38
CA GLY A 102 13.70 -28.00 24.25
C GLY A 102 13.32 -28.69 22.92
N ASP A 103 12.89 -29.97 23.03
CA ASP A 103 12.39 -30.76 21.90
C ASP A 103 10.86 -30.61 21.69
N SER A 104 10.16 -29.86 22.56
CA SER A 104 8.71 -29.73 22.54
C SER A 104 8.26 -28.70 21.53
N PRO A 105 7.18 -28.92 20.76
CA PRO A 105 6.60 -27.93 19.88
C PRO A 105 6.30 -26.64 20.63
N LEU A 106 6.54 -25.50 19.95
CA LEU A 106 6.24 -24.16 20.45
C LEU A 106 5.02 -23.61 19.73
N ILE A 107 3.99 -23.25 20.47
CA ILE A 107 2.77 -22.66 19.93
C ILE A 107 2.66 -21.23 20.45
N PHE A 108 2.58 -20.28 19.54
CA PHE A 108 2.28 -18.90 19.89
C PHE A 108 0.79 -18.62 19.77
N MET A 109 0.25 -17.86 20.71
CA MET A 109 -1.09 -17.31 20.63
C MET A 109 -1.02 -15.84 20.25
N GLY A 110 -1.46 -15.49 19.03
CA GLY A 110 -1.67 -14.13 18.58
C GLY A 110 -3.09 -13.65 18.87
N HIS A 111 -3.30 -12.34 18.88
CA HIS A 111 -4.64 -11.77 19.00
C HIS A 111 -5.48 -12.11 17.77
N GLY A 112 -4.91 -11.92 16.58
CA GLY A 112 -5.62 -12.05 15.32
C GLY A 112 -6.38 -10.77 14.95
N THR A 113 -6.87 -10.73 13.72
CA THR A 113 -7.67 -9.61 13.21
C THR A 113 -8.42 -10.01 11.94
N GLU A 114 -9.57 -9.39 11.68
CA GLU A 114 -10.26 -9.52 10.39
C GLU A 114 -9.55 -8.77 9.23
N HIS A 115 -8.59 -7.90 9.57
CA HIS A 115 -7.79 -7.15 8.60
C HIS A 115 -6.83 -8.07 7.83
N SER A 116 -6.42 -7.65 6.62
CA SER A 116 -5.44 -8.40 5.80
C SER A 116 -4.09 -8.61 6.50
N ALA A 117 -3.74 -7.76 7.46
CA ALA A 117 -2.55 -7.92 8.31
C ALA A 117 -2.52 -9.22 9.14
N ASP A 118 -3.64 -9.97 9.25
CA ASP A 118 -3.68 -11.30 9.86
C ASP A 118 -2.72 -12.30 9.19
N GLU A 119 -2.42 -12.09 7.91
CA GLU A 119 -1.43 -12.90 7.17
C GLU A 119 -0.02 -12.82 7.75
N SER A 120 0.32 -11.75 8.49
CA SER A 120 1.60 -11.59 9.18
C SER A 120 1.89 -12.75 10.15
N TYR A 121 0.85 -13.32 10.77
CA TYR A 121 1.02 -14.47 11.67
C TYR A 121 1.49 -15.72 10.93
N MET A 122 1.03 -15.94 9.71
CA MET A 122 1.49 -17.05 8.88
C MET A 122 2.92 -16.82 8.36
N ILE A 123 3.26 -15.59 8.01
CA ILE A 123 4.60 -15.24 7.53
C ILE A 123 5.63 -15.41 8.65
N ILE A 124 5.34 -14.90 9.85
CA ILE A 124 6.26 -15.06 10.99
C ILE A 124 6.37 -16.51 11.47
N GLU A 125 5.30 -17.31 11.40
CA GLU A 125 5.39 -18.75 11.66
C GLU A 125 6.36 -19.42 10.70
N GLN A 126 6.23 -19.17 9.41
CA GLN A 126 7.13 -19.73 8.40
C GLN A 126 8.59 -19.30 8.62
N ALA A 127 8.81 -18.03 8.94
CA ALA A 127 10.14 -17.51 9.24
C ALA A 127 10.74 -18.15 10.51
N LEU A 128 9.94 -18.30 11.57
CA LEU A 128 10.33 -18.98 12.81
C LEU A 128 10.70 -20.45 12.55
N ARG A 129 9.85 -21.21 11.84
CA ARG A 129 10.13 -22.60 11.48
C ARG A 129 11.39 -22.75 10.64
N ALA A 130 11.60 -21.84 9.68
CA ALA A 130 12.78 -21.86 8.84
C ALA A 130 14.08 -21.56 9.62
N TYR A 131 14.05 -20.57 10.51
CA TYR A 131 15.18 -20.22 11.34
C TYR A 131 15.48 -21.27 12.42
N ALA A 132 14.47 -21.64 13.20
CA ALA A 132 14.59 -22.55 14.32
C ALA A 132 14.86 -24.00 13.88
N ARG A 133 14.40 -24.40 12.71
CA ARG A 133 14.32 -25.81 12.26
C ARG A 133 13.61 -26.69 13.30
N HIS A 134 12.56 -26.16 13.88
CA HIS A 134 11.83 -26.69 15.01
C HIS A 134 10.32 -26.57 14.73
N PRO A 135 9.47 -27.47 15.28
CA PRO A 135 8.01 -27.32 15.18
C PRO A 135 7.54 -26.07 15.92
N VAL A 136 7.19 -25.02 15.19
CA VAL A 136 6.61 -23.78 15.71
C VAL A 136 5.30 -23.52 14.98
N TYR A 137 4.29 -23.11 15.72
CA TYR A 137 2.95 -22.83 15.22
C TYR A 137 2.44 -21.51 15.78
N ILE A 138 1.55 -20.86 15.05
CA ILE A 138 0.82 -19.69 15.55
C ILE A 138 -0.67 -19.91 15.33
N ALA A 139 -1.45 -19.79 16.40
CA ALA A 139 -2.90 -19.68 16.35
C ALA A 139 -3.34 -18.33 16.89
N THR A 140 -4.51 -17.87 16.50
CA THR A 140 -5.05 -16.56 16.89
C THR A 140 -6.38 -16.71 17.59
N VAL A 141 -6.70 -15.76 18.50
CA VAL A 141 -7.98 -15.73 19.22
C VAL A 141 -9.10 -15.25 18.29
N GLU A 142 -8.87 -14.14 17.58
CA GLU A 142 -9.88 -13.48 16.73
C GLU A 142 -9.56 -13.54 15.22
N GLY A 143 -8.45 -14.18 14.83
CA GLY A 143 -8.02 -14.29 13.44
C GLY A 143 -8.54 -15.56 12.75
N LYS A 144 -8.03 -15.78 11.54
CA LYS A 144 -8.47 -16.89 10.68
C LYS A 144 -7.98 -18.25 11.12
N ARG A 145 -6.83 -18.32 11.79
CA ARG A 145 -6.19 -19.58 12.17
C ARG A 145 -6.41 -19.90 13.63
N THR A 146 -7.25 -20.90 13.88
CA THR A 146 -7.64 -21.34 15.22
C THR A 146 -6.64 -22.31 15.83
N ILE A 147 -6.75 -22.54 17.15
CA ILE A 147 -5.97 -23.60 17.84
C ILE A 147 -6.30 -25.00 17.30
N GLN A 148 -7.54 -25.24 16.86
CA GLN A 148 -7.96 -26.50 16.27
C GLN A 148 -7.25 -26.78 14.93
N ASP A 149 -7.00 -25.74 14.14
CA ASP A 149 -6.23 -25.86 12.88
C ASP A 149 -4.78 -26.24 13.16
N VAL A 150 -4.17 -25.65 14.20
CA VAL A 150 -2.82 -25.99 14.65
C VAL A 150 -2.77 -27.44 15.15
N ILE A 151 -3.74 -27.87 15.98
CA ILE A 151 -3.81 -29.26 16.48
C ILE A 151 -3.94 -30.25 15.30
N ARG A 152 -4.75 -29.94 14.32
CA ARG A 152 -4.90 -30.77 13.11
C ARG A 152 -3.57 -30.89 12.39
N GLN A 153 -2.89 -29.78 12.16
CA GLN A 153 -1.57 -29.77 11.51
C GLN A 153 -0.54 -30.57 12.32
N MET A 154 -0.50 -30.40 13.62
CA MET A 154 0.41 -31.19 14.50
C MET A 154 0.17 -32.70 14.38
N LYS A 155 -1.10 -33.14 14.35
CA LYS A 155 -1.46 -34.55 14.16
C LYS A 155 -1.02 -35.06 12.77
N ASP A 156 -1.20 -34.25 11.72
CA ASP A 156 -0.77 -34.60 10.36
C ASP A 156 0.77 -34.67 10.25
N GLU A 157 1.50 -33.88 11.03
CA GLU A 157 2.96 -33.94 11.16
C GLU A 157 3.44 -35.05 12.15
N GLY A 158 2.52 -35.85 12.68
CA GLY A 158 2.85 -36.97 13.61
C GLY A 158 3.18 -36.55 15.03
N ILE A 159 2.88 -35.30 15.40
CA ILE A 159 3.11 -34.75 16.75
C ILE A 159 1.85 -34.96 17.59
N VAL A 160 1.88 -35.97 18.46
CA VAL A 160 0.74 -36.36 19.29
C VAL A 160 1.20 -36.69 20.68
N ASN A 161 0.31 -36.52 21.68
CA ASN A 161 0.51 -36.94 23.07
C ASN A 161 1.85 -36.47 23.69
N THR A 162 2.25 -35.24 23.38
CA THR A 162 3.54 -34.68 23.81
C THR A 162 3.36 -33.40 24.61
N ARG A 163 4.40 -33.00 25.33
CA ARG A 163 4.50 -31.67 25.92
C ARG A 163 4.51 -30.65 24.82
N VAL A 164 3.81 -29.54 25.00
CA VAL A 164 3.84 -28.39 24.12
C VAL A 164 4.07 -27.13 24.95
N VAL A 165 4.84 -26.17 24.41
CA VAL A 165 5.05 -24.88 25.06
C VAL A 165 4.13 -23.85 24.41
N LEU A 166 3.34 -23.15 25.23
CA LEU A 166 2.46 -22.05 24.82
C LEU A 166 3.07 -20.73 25.25
N ALA A 167 3.13 -19.74 24.33
CA ALA A 167 3.57 -18.40 24.64
C ALA A 167 2.70 -17.37 23.89
N PRO A 168 2.43 -16.18 24.46
CA PRO A 168 1.69 -15.15 23.74
C PRO A 168 2.56 -14.49 22.67
N PHE A 169 2.01 -14.29 21.48
CA PHE A 169 2.56 -13.43 20.43
C PHE A 169 1.90 -12.06 20.52
N MET A 170 1.97 -11.46 21.68
CA MET A 170 1.42 -10.15 22.03
C MET A 170 2.45 -9.38 22.85
N LEU A 171 2.45 -8.06 22.74
CA LEU A 171 3.45 -7.20 23.41
C LEU A 171 3.53 -7.50 24.92
N VAL A 172 2.38 -7.61 25.56
CA VAL A 172 2.23 -7.92 26.99
C VAL A 172 1.42 -9.20 27.19
N ALA A 173 1.69 -9.93 28.26
CA ALA A 173 0.90 -11.07 28.70
C ALA A 173 -0.25 -10.57 29.59
N GLY A 174 -1.28 -9.94 28.97
CA GLY A 174 -2.48 -9.43 29.65
C GLY A 174 -3.60 -10.46 29.76
N ASP A 175 -4.85 -9.98 29.73
CA ASP A 175 -6.05 -10.80 29.91
C ASP A 175 -6.15 -11.97 28.94
N HIS A 176 -5.85 -11.75 27.66
CA HIS A 176 -5.82 -12.83 26.67
C HIS A 176 -4.82 -13.94 27.02
N ALA A 177 -3.63 -13.60 27.50
CA ALA A 177 -2.66 -14.63 27.89
C ALA A 177 -3.10 -15.39 29.14
N ASN A 178 -3.77 -14.76 30.07
CA ASN A 178 -4.25 -15.39 31.31
C ASN A 178 -5.55 -16.17 31.09
N ASN A 179 -6.46 -15.67 30.27
CA ASN A 179 -7.78 -16.27 30.08
C ASN A 179 -7.83 -17.16 28.83
N ASP A 180 -7.55 -16.61 27.64
CA ASP A 180 -7.71 -17.34 26.37
C ASP A 180 -6.57 -18.34 26.11
N MET A 181 -5.35 -18.06 26.62
CA MET A 181 -4.24 -18.98 26.46
C MET A 181 -4.15 -19.99 27.62
N ALA A 182 -4.13 -19.53 28.90
CA ALA A 182 -3.80 -20.31 30.06
C ALA A 182 -4.98 -20.60 31.00
N GLY A 183 -6.19 -20.12 30.69
CA GLY A 183 -7.40 -20.27 31.49
C GLY A 183 -7.80 -21.75 31.75
N GLU A 184 -8.67 -21.97 32.73
CA GLU A 184 -9.10 -23.32 33.15
C GLU A 184 -10.07 -23.95 32.12
N SER A 185 -10.87 -23.17 31.42
CA SER A 185 -11.84 -23.64 30.41
C SER A 185 -11.77 -22.78 29.15
N ASP A 186 -12.13 -23.37 28.02
CA ASP A 186 -12.21 -22.72 26.69
C ASP A 186 -10.93 -22.01 26.24
N SER A 187 -9.80 -22.27 26.89
CA SER A 187 -8.47 -21.73 26.58
C SER A 187 -7.69 -22.67 25.67
N PHE A 188 -6.65 -22.13 25.02
CA PHE A 188 -5.72 -22.94 24.23
C PHE A 188 -5.15 -24.11 25.06
N ALA A 189 -4.80 -23.86 26.31
CA ALA A 189 -4.27 -24.90 27.21
C ALA A 189 -5.31 -25.96 27.53
N SER A 190 -6.58 -25.58 27.80
CA SER A 190 -7.63 -26.58 28.11
C SER A 190 -7.95 -27.42 26.87
N ILE A 191 -8.08 -26.80 25.68
CA ILE A 191 -8.32 -27.51 24.42
C ILE A 191 -7.19 -28.48 24.09
N LEU A 192 -5.93 -28.07 24.27
CA LEU A 192 -4.79 -28.97 24.05
C LEU A 192 -4.77 -30.14 25.01
N LYS A 193 -5.15 -29.95 26.30
CA LYS A 193 -5.27 -31.03 27.26
C LYS A 193 -6.35 -32.03 26.86
N GLU A 194 -7.50 -31.57 26.39
CA GLU A 194 -8.59 -32.44 25.92
C GLU A 194 -8.16 -33.29 24.72
N GLU A 195 -7.28 -32.75 23.88
CA GLU A 195 -6.70 -33.41 22.71
C GLU A 195 -5.47 -34.29 23.03
N GLY A 196 -5.12 -34.45 24.32
CA GLY A 196 -4.08 -35.36 24.78
C GLY A 196 -2.66 -34.75 24.85
N TYR A 197 -2.51 -33.46 24.71
CA TYR A 197 -1.23 -32.75 24.86
C TYR A 197 -1.01 -32.33 26.32
N ALA A 198 0.24 -32.04 26.67
CA ALA A 198 0.63 -31.49 27.97
C ALA A 198 1.14 -30.05 27.80
N PRO A 199 0.25 -29.03 27.79
CA PRO A 199 0.64 -27.66 27.61
C PRO A 199 1.35 -27.09 28.83
N GLU A 200 2.45 -26.35 28.58
CA GLU A 200 3.17 -25.51 29.54
C GLU A 200 3.12 -24.07 29.07
N CYS A 201 2.50 -23.21 29.87
CA CYS A 201 2.28 -21.82 29.51
C CYS A 201 3.42 -20.90 29.99
N VAL A 202 3.99 -20.13 29.07
CA VAL A 202 4.95 -19.06 29.35
C VAL A 202 4.19 -17.73 29.34
N LEU A 203 3.81 -17.25 30.53
CA LEU A 203 3.08 -15.98 30.68
C LEU A 203 4.03 -14.79 30.61
N LYS A 204 4.62 -14.59 29.43
CA LYS A 204 5.58 -13.52 29.16
C LYS A 204 5.35 -12.96 27.76
N GLY A 205 4.97 -11.68 27.70
CA GLY A 205 4.74 -11.00 26.45
C GLY A 205 6.02 -10.83 25.61
N ILE A 206 5.88 -10.73 24.29
CA ILE A 206 7.07 -10.60 23.41
C ILE A 206 7.86 -9.32 23.69
N GLY A 207 7.23 -8.26 24.19
CA GLY A 207 7.90 -7.02 24.61
C GLY A 207 8.79 -7.15 25.83
N GLU A 208 8.67 -8.25 26.60
CA GLU A 208 9.54 -8.50 27.74
C GLU A 208 10.90 -9.12 27.36
N TYR A 209 11.05 -9.60 26.12
CA TYR A 209 12.33 -10.10 25.61
C TYR A 209 13.21 -8.96 25.12
N PRO A 210 14.43 -8.79 25.70
CA PRO A 210 15.32 -7.70 25.31
C PRO A 210 15.64 -7.66 23.81
N ALA A 211 15.79 -8.84 23.19
CA ALA A 211 16.09 -8.94 21.76
C ALA A 211 14.93 -8.43 20.87
N VAL A 212 13.68 -8.67 21.26
CA VAL A 212 12.51 -8.12 20.55
C VAL A 212 12.42 -6.60 20.73
N ARG A 213 12.71 -6.11 21.94
CA ARG A 213 12.78 -4.64 22.15
C ARG A 213 13.83 -3.95 21.29
N GLN A 214 14.95 -4.63 20.96
CA GLN A 214 15.96 -4.07 20.05
C GLN A 214 15.42 -3.85 18.65
N VAL A 215 14.51 -4.70 18.15
CA VAL A 215 13.87 -4.48 16.84
C VAL A 215 13.03 -3.20 16.89
N TYR A 216 12.17 -3.03 17.91
CA TYR A 216 11.41 -1.78 18.12
C TYR A 216 12.33 -0.56 18.23
N LEU A 217 13.44 -0.67 18.98
CA LEU A 217 14.38 0.44 19.13
C LEU A 217 15.11 0.78 17.83
N SER A 218 15.37 -0.18 16.96
CA SER A 218 15.92 0.09 15.63
C SER A 218 14.95 0.89 14.77
N HIS A 219 13.65 0.58 14.80
CA HIS A 219 12.60 1.36 14.12
C HIS A 219 12.50 2.79 14.68
N LEU A 220 12.52 2.93 16.01
CA LEU A 220 12.55 4.25 16.64
C LEU A 220 13.78 5.06 16.23
N GLN A 221 14.98 4.45 16.24
CA GLN A 221 16.22 5.12 15.85
C GLN A 221 16.18 5.58 14.39
N LYS A 222 15.64 4.73 13.50
CA LYS A 222 15.42 5.09 12.09
C LYS A 222 14.51 6.31 11.98
N ALA A 223 13.37 6.33 12.70
CA ALA A 223 12.44 7.43 12.68
C ALA A 223 13.02 8.72 13.30
N VAL A 224 13.84 8.63 14.35
CA VAL A 224 14.55 9.77 14.93
C VAL A 224 15.57 10.34 13.93
N THR A 225 16.33 9.48 13.26
CA THR A 225 17.26 9.91 12.21
C THR A 225 16.54 10.61 11.07
N GLN A 226 15.37 10.11 10.68
CA GLN A 226 14.51 10.77 9.68
C GLN A 226 13.98 12.12 10.17
N LEU A 227 13.61 12.24 11.45
CA LEU A 227 13.16 13.52 12.02
C LEU A 227 14.28 14.56 12.01
N GLU A 228 15.49 14.16 12.40
CA GLU A 228 16.68 15.01 12.49
C GLU A 228 17.28 15.33 11.11
N TYR A 229 16.92 14.55 10.09
CA TYR A 229 17.40 14.77 8.72
C TYR A 229 16.83 16.08 8.16
N ILE A 230 17.69 17.04 7.90
CA ILE A 230 17.40 18.27 7.17
C ILE A 230 17.93 18.03 5.76
N PRO A 231 17.04 18.01 4.73
CA PRO A 231 17.52 17.92 3.35
C PRO A 231 18.41 19.15 3.06
N ASP A 232 19.69 18.93 2.83
CA ASP A 232 20.55 20.00 2.33
C ASP A 232 20.36 20.12 0.80
N GLU A 233 20.93 21.18 0.18
CA GLU A 233 20.86 21.35 -1.27
C GLU A 233 21.54 20.21 -2.06
N GLN A 234 22.33 19.38 -1.39
CA GLN A 234 23.04 18.23 -1.95
C GLN A 234 22.28 16.89 -1.71
N SER A 235 21.14 16.91 -1.02
CA SER A 235 20.33 15.69 -0.83
C SER A 235 19.75 15.22 -2.15
N GLY A 236 19.60 13.89 -2.32
CA GLY A 236 18.98 13.29 -3.49
C GLY A 236 17.53 13.75 -3.66
N ILE A 237 17.06 13.68 -4.89
CA ILE A 237 15.66 14.01 -5.24
C ILE A 237 15.06 12.93 -6.11
N LEU A 238 13.80 12.58 -5.84
CA LEU A 238 13.00 11.65 -6.64
C LEU A 238 12.08 12.43 -7.57
N TYR A 239 12.27 12.27 -8.86
CA TYR A 239 11.38 12.82 -9.89
C TYR A 239 10.43 11.75 -10.42
N GLY A 240 9.13 12.04 -10.46
CA GLY A 240 8.17 11.30 -11.28
C GLY A 240 8.03 12.01 -12.61
N ILE A 241 8.47 11.38 -13.66
CA ILE A 241 8.55 12.01 -14.98
C ILE A 241 7.50 11.37 -15.89
N GLY A 242 6.53 12.18 -16.33
CA GLY A 242 5.62 11.81 -17.41
C GLY A 242 6.39 11.71 -18.73
N VAL A 243 5.94 10.85 -19.64
CA VAL A 243 6.56 10.77 -20.97
C VAL A 243 5.53 10.86 -22.09
N GLY A 244 4.32 11.37 -21.78
CA GLY A 244 3.20 11.33 -22.70
C GLY A 244 2.71 9.92 -22.98
N THR A 245 1.98 9.72 -24.06
CA THR A 245 1.19 8.48 -24.28
C THR A 245 1.71 7.56 -25.37
N GLY A 246 2.71 7.97 -26.14
CA GLY A 246 3.24 7.13 -27.24
C GLY A 246 4.06 7.93 -28.25
N ASN A 247 3.60 9.11 -28.63
CA ASN A 247 4.36 9.98 -29.52
C ASN A 247 5.45 10.73 -28.76
N PRO A 248 6.75 10.53 -29.06
CA PRO A 248 7.85 11.21 -28.37
C PRO A 248 7.79 12.74 -28.48
N LYS A 249 7.12 13.28 -29.51
CA LYS A 249 6.91 14.73 -29.67
C LYS A 249 5.91 15.33 -28.67
N GLN A 250 5.20 14.50 -27.91
CA GLN A 250 4.33 14.94 -26.83
C GLN A 250 5.05 15.11 -25.50
N MET A 251 6.32 14.76 -25.40
CA MET A 251 7.12 15.07 -24.24
C MET A 251 7.36 16.56 -24.11
N THR A 252 7.24 17.07 -22.90
CA THR A 252 7.49 18.48 -22.59
C THR A 252 9.00 18.77 -22.52
N LEU A 253 9.38 20.02 -22.69
CA LEU A 253 10.77 20.44 -22.52
C LEU A 253 11.28 20.16 -21.12
N GLN A 254 10.43 20.34 -20.09
CA GLN A 254 10.78 20.10 -18.69
C GLN A 254 11.10 18.63 -18.43
N GLU A 255 10.31 17.71 -19.02
CA GLU A 255 10.58 16.27 -18.91
C GLU A 255 11.97 15.91 -19.44
N LEU A 256 12.31 16.45 -20.64
CA LEU A 256 13.61 16.22 -21.27
C LEU A 256 14.77 16.83 -20.45
N GLU A 257 14.58 18.03 -19.90
CA GLU A 257 15.57 18.68 -19.04
C GLU A 257 15.83 17.85 -17.78
N VAL A 258 14.78 17.43 -17.10
CA VAL A 258 14.92 16.62 -15.87
C VAL A 258 15.52 15.24 -16.17
N ILE A 259 15.14 14.57 -17.26
CA ILE A 259 15.78 13.31 -17.68
C ILE A 259 17.30 13.49 -17.87
N ARG A 260 17.72 14.60 -18.48
CA ARG A 260 19.16 14.90 -18.66
C ARG A 260 19.90 15.07 -17.33
N GLU A 261 19.23 15.68 -16.36
CA GLU A 261 19.81 15.91 -15.02
C GLU A 261 19.84 14.68 -14.12
N CYS A 262 18.99 13.67 -14.37
CA CYS A 262 18.94 12.48 -13.54
C CYS A 262 20.22 11.64 -13.63
N ASP A 263 20.73 11.19 -12.49
CA ASP A 263 21.86 10.25 -12.37
C ASP A 263 21.42 8.80 -12.60
N LEU A 264 20.16 8.49 -12.30
CA LEU A 264 19.57 7.17 -12.41
C LEU A 264 18.14 7.28 -12.96
N ILE A 265 17.80 6.39 -13.87
CA ILE A 265 16.43 6.21 -14.37
C ILE A 265 15.82 4.95 -13.77
N VAL A 266 14.64 5.07 -13.18
CA VAL A 266 13.82 3.94 -12.68
C VAL A 266 12.67 3.69 -13.63
N ILE A 267 12.45 2.42 -13.98
CA ILE A 267 11.36 2.01 -14.87
C ILE A 267 10.49 0.93 -14.23
N PRO A 268 9.15 1.02 -14.34
CA PRO A 268 8.21 0.07 -13.74
C PRO A 268 8.04 -1.19 -14.62
N ALA A 269 9.15 -1.81 -15.02
CA ALA A 269 9.17 -2.98 -15.90
C ALA A 269 10.37 -3.89 -15.60
N VAL A 270 10.36 -5.11 -16.12
CA VAL A 270 11.45 -6.06 -15.94
C VAL A 270 12.65 -5.77 -16.84
N SER A 271 12.43 -5.05 -17.96
CA SER A 271 13.49 -4.63 -18.88
C SER A 271 13.15 -3.32 -19.60
N LYS A 272 14.15 -2.70 -20.23
CA LYS A 272 13.98 -1.49 -21.04
C LYS A 272 13.05 -1.73 -22.24
N GLU A 273 13.17 -2.88 -22.87
CA GLU A 273 12.43 -3.28 -24.06
C GLU A 273 10.94 -3.46 -23.78
N GLU A 274 10.59 -3.93 -22.59
CA GLU A 274 9.21 -4.10 -22.15
C GLU A 274 8.58 -2.84 -21.58
N CYS A 275 9.37 -1.78 -21.33
CA CYS A 275 8.90 -0.54 -20.74
C CYS A 275 8.47 0.47 -21.81
N TYR A 276 7.16 0.64 -22.01
CA TYR A 276 6.65 1.65 -22.93
C TYR A 276 7.15 3.07 -22.60
N ALA A 277 7.18 3.45 -21.32
CA ALA A 277 7.64 4.78 -20.91
C ALA A 277 9.11 4.99 -21.28
N TYR A 278 9.96 3.98 -21.10
CA TYR A 278 11.36 4.08 -21.48
C TYR A 278 11.54 4.22 -23.00
N ARG A 279 10.82 3.42 -23.78
CA ARG A 279 10.88 3.46 -25.26
C ARG A 279 10.44 4.81 -25.81
N ILE A 280 9.43 5.45 -25.22
CA ILE A 280 8.99 6.80 -25.62
C ILE A 280 10.08 7.81 -25.30
N ALA A 281 10.65 7.76 -24.10
CA ALA A 281 11.71 8.66 -23.67
C ALA A 281 12.99 8.49 -24.53
N GLU A 282 13.36 7.27 -24.87
CA GLU A 282 14.52 6.95 -25.70
C GLU A 282 14.37 7.48 -27.13
N GLN A 283 13.16 7.43 -27.70
CA GLN A 283 12.90 8.02 -29.02
C GLN A 283 12.98 9.54 -29.00
N ALA A 284 12.64 10.20 -27.87
CA ALA A 284 12.73 11.64 -27.71
C ALA A 284 14.15 12.13 -27.35
N TYR A 285 14.90 11.30 -26.62
CA TYR A 285 16.23 11.59 -26.10
C TYR A 285 17.08 10.32 -26.09
N HIS A 286 17.84 10.08 -27.15
CA HIS A 286 18.62 8.84 -27.35
C HIS A 286 19.69 8.60 -26.28
N GLU A 287 20.28 9.69 -25.74
CA GLU A 287 21.33 9.62 -24.73
C GLU A 287 20.85 9.08 -23.38
N ILE A 288 19.54 8.90 -23.18
CA ILE A 288 19.00 8.19 -22.00
C ILE A 288 19.51 6.74 -21.94
N SER A 289 19.89 6.15 -23.08
CA SER A 289 20.45 4.79 -23.16
C SER A 289 21.80 4.64 -22.43
N GLU A 290 22.54 5.74 -22.29
CA GLU A 290 23.83 5.81 -21.61
C GLU A 290 23.68 5.92 -20.08
N LYS A 291 22.49 6.26 -19.60
CA LYS A 291 22.22 6.39 -18.18
C LYS A 291 22.04 5.04 -17.48
N PRO A 292 22.45 4.92 -16.21
CA PRO A 292 22.08 3.79 -15.39
C PRO A 292 20.56 3.63 -15.32
N VAL A 293 20.05 2.41 -15.47
CA VAL A 293 18.61 2.11 -15.40
C VAL A 293 18.35 1.02 -14.36
N LEU A 294 17.43 1.31 -13.46
CA LEU A 294 16.94 0.36 -12.46
C LEU A 294 15.55 -0.14 -12.88
N CYS A 295 15.46 -1.42 -13.21
CA CYS A 295 14.22 -2.09 -13.57
C CYS A 295 13.51 -2.58 -12.30
N MET A 296 12.34 -2.01 -12.02
CA MET A 296 11.57 -2.29 -10.80
C MET A 296 10.11 -2.62 -11.17
N PRO A 297 9.80 -3.90 -11.50
CA PRO A 297 8.45 -4.28 -11.85
C PRO A 297 7.50 -4.15 -10.66
N PHE A 298 6.37 -3.46 -10.89
CA PHE A 298 5.30 -3.33 -9.89
C PHE A 298 4.31 -4.48 -10.06
N PRO A 299 4.08 -5.30 -9.04
CA PRO A 299 3.17 -6.41 -9.14
C PRO A 299 1.71 -5.94 -9.23
N MET A 300 0.95 -6.51 -10.17
CA MET A 300 -0.48 -6.26 -10.36
C MET A 300 -1.30 -7.29 -9.58
N ILE A 301 -1.17 -7.28 -8.25
CA ILE A 301 -1.87 -8.19 -7.34
C ILE A 301 -2.97 -7.46 -6.56
N LYS A 302 -4.01 -8.20 -6.14
CA LYS A 302 -5.12 -7.65 -5.35
C LYS A 302 -4.87 -7.68 -3.83
N ASP A 303 -3.88 -8.44 -3.42
CA ASP A 303 -3.49 -8.62 -2.02
C ASP A 303 -2.74 -7.36 -1.57
N GLU A 304 -3.39 -6.56 -0.73
CA GLU A 304 -2.85 -5.28 -0.26
C GLU A 304 -1.57 -5.46 0.56
N GLY A 305 -1.48 -6.53 1.38
CA GLY A 305 -0.29 -6.80 2.20
C GLY A 305 0.94 -7.11 1.34
N LYS A 306 0.79 -8.00 0.34
CA LYS A 306 1.88 -8.31 -0.59
C LYS A 306 2.25 -7.13 -1.49
N LEU A 307 1.25 -6.31 -1.83
CA LEU A 307 1.47 -5.09 -2.61
C LEU A 307 2.32 -4.10 -1.81
N GLU A 308 2.00 -3.90 -0.53
CA GLU A 308 2.72 -3.01 0.37
C GLU A 308 4.18 -3.46 0.58
N ILE A 309 4.41 -4.75 0.83
CA ILE A 309 5.76 -5.35 0.94
C ILE A 309 6.57 -5.09 -0.33
N SER A 310 5.94 -5.30 -1.50
CA SER A 310 6.61 -5.05 -2.78
C SER A 310 6.95 -3.57 -2.98
N HIS A 311 6.04 -2.68 -2.64
CA HIS A 311 6.27 -1.23 -2.74
C HIS A 311 7.39 -0.77 -1.80
N ASN A 312 7.45 -1.31 -0.58
CA ASN A 312 8.52 -1.00 0.36
C ASN A 312 9.87 -1.43 -0.18
N LYS A 313 9.97 -2.65 -0.71
CA LYS A 313 11.21 -3.16 -1.32
C LYS A 313 11.67 -2.32 -2.53
N ILE A 314 10.73 -1.88 -3.37
CA ILE A 314 11.04 -0.98 -4.49
C ILE A 314 11.56 0.35 -3.98
N TYR A 315 10.89 0.90 -2.96
CA TYR A 315 11.28 2.18 -2.36
C TYR A 315 12.65 2.11 -1.70
N GLU A 316 12.97 1.08 -0.94
CA GLU A 316 14.29 0.88 -0.30
C GLU A 316 15.43 0.93 -1.32
N ASN A 317 15.24 0.32 -2.49
CA ASN A 317 16.22 0.41 -3.58
C ASN A 317 16.40 1.86 -4.07
N ILE A 318 15.30 2.61 -4.24
CA ILE A 318 15.33 4.02 -4.65
C ILE A 318 16.02 4.86 -3.56
N GLU A 319 15.66 4.68 -2.29
CA GLU A 319 16.21 5.40 -1.16
C GLU A 319 17.72 5.24 -1.04
N GLY A 320 18.26 4.05 -1.37
CA GLY A 320 19.69 3.79 -1.41
C GLY A 320 20.47 4.65 -2.41
N TYR A 321 19.81 5.20 -3.43
CA TYR A 321 20.39 6.18 -4.36
C TYR A 321 20.18 7.62 -3.87
N LEU A 322 19.00 7.93 -3.34
CA LEU A 322 18.71 9.24 -2.76
C LEU A 322 19.66 9.58 -1.61
N SER A 323 20.01 8.61 -0.77
CA SER A 323 20.96 8.78 0.33
C SER A 323 22.40 9.09 -0.11
N LYS A 324 22.71 8.83 -1.38
CA LYS A 324 23.98 9.19 -2.01
C LYS A 324 23.94 10.56 -2.71
N GLY A 325 22.88 11.33 -2.52
CA GLY A 325 22.70 12.64 -3.14
C GLY A 325 22.27 12.59 -4.62
N GLN A 326 21.82 11.42 -5.13
CA GLN A 326 21.54 11.26 -6.56
C GLN A 326 20.15 11.78 -6.94
N LYS A 327 20.06 12.32 -8.16
CA LYS A 327 18.79 12.67 -8.82
C LYS A 327 18.23 11.42 -9.49
N VAL A 328 17.12 10.90 -8.98
CA VAL A 328 16.49 9.68 -9.45
C VAL A 328 15.22 10.02 -10.23
N GLY A 329 15.13 9.65 -11.51
CA GLY A 329 13.96 9.88 -12.36
C GLY A 329 13.18 8.60 -12.58
N MET A 330 11.94 8.51 -12.08
CA MET A 330 11.04 7.39 -12.37
C MET A 330 10.11 7.75 -13.52
N LEU A 331 10.22 6.99 -14.63
CA LEU A 331 9.40 7.21 -15.82
C LEU A 331 8.01 6.60 -15.69
N THR A 332 7.00 7.30 -16.20
CA THR A 332 5.62 6.81 -16.28
C THR A 332 4.94 7.28 -17.56
N ILE A 333 4.07 6.44 -18.13
CA ILE A 333 3.25 6.81 -19.29
C ILE A 333 2.21 7.85 -18.86
N GLY A 334 2.00 8.85 -19.69
CA GLY A 334 1.07 9.95 -19.43
C GLY A 334 1.61 10.91 -18.40
N ASP A 335 0.80 11.22 -17.39
CA ASP A 335 1.12 12.13 -16.30
C ASP A 335 1.27 11.35 -14.97
N PRO A 336 2.31 11.62 -14.16
CA PRO A 336 2.56 10.92 -12.91
C PRO A 336 1.48 11.10 -11.85
N SER A 337 0.68 12.18 -11.92
CA SER A 337 -0.40 12.44 -10.97
C SER A 337 -1.69 11.65 -11.27
N ILE A 338 -1.80 11.00 -12.45
CA ILE A 338 -3.01 10.33 -12.92
C ILE A 338 -2.86 8.80 -12.87
N TYR A 339 -3.35 8.18 -11.79
CA TYR A 339 -3.34 6.71 -11.59
C TYR A 339 -1.99 6.05 -11.85
N SER A 340 -0.91 6.69 -11.40
CA SER A 340 0.46 6.23 -11.61
C SER A 340 1.02 5.49 -10.40
N THR A 341 1.82 4.45 -10.63
CA THR A 341 2.59 3.74 -9.60
C THR A 341 3.67 4.62 -8.97
N TYR A 342 4.12 5.68 -9.64
CA TYR A 342 5.05 6.65 -9.08
C TYR A 342 4.53 7.26 -7.77
N MET A 343 3.23 7.54 -7.66
CA MET A 343 2.66 8.18 -6.47
C MET A 343 2.83 7.35 -5.19
N TYR A 344 2.98 6.02 -5.30
CA TYR A 344 3.35 5.19 -4.14
C TYR A 344 4.77 5.47 -3.67
N MET A 345 5.70 5.73 -4.59
CA MET A 345 7.10 6.07 -4.29
C MET A 345 7.23 7.51 -3.83
N HIS A 346 6.49 8.43 -4.48
CA HIS A 346 6.43 9.84 -4.09
C HIS A 346 6.06 10.02 -2.62
N LYS A 347 4.92 9.44 -2.21
CA LYS A 347 4.43 9.53 -0.83
C LYS A 347 5.42 8.92 0.18
N ARG A 348 6.11 7.83 -0.18
CA ARG A 348 7.12 7.24 0.67
C ARG A 348 8.37 8.11 0.77
N ALA A 349 8.81 8.70 -0.32
CA ALA A 349 9.94 9.62 -0.32
C ALA A 349 9.68 10.83 0.60
N GLU A 350 8.52 11.47 0.46
CA GLU A 350 8.11 12.58 1.33
C GLU A 350 7.99 12.16 2.80
N ALA A 351 7.37 11.00 3.06
CA ALA A 351 7.22 10.48 4.43
C ALA A 351 8.58 10.16 5.09
N ASN A 352 9.60 9.82 4.30
CA ASN A 352 10.98 9.58 4.75
C ASN A 352 11.86 10.84 4.68
N GLY A 353 11.28 12.03 4.40
CA GLY A 353 11.98 13.32 4.43
C GLY A 353 12.81 13.62 3.18
N TRP A 354 12.67 12.83 2.10
CA TRP A 354 13.32 13.09 0.83
C TRP A 354 12.53 14.10 -0.02
N ARG A 355 13.25 14.84 -0.84
CA ARG A 355 12.62 15.68 -1.85
C ARG A 355 12.00 14.81 -2.95
N ALA A 356 10.72 15.03 -3.27
CA ALA A 356 10.04 14.38 -4.37
C ALA A 356 9.31 15.42 -5.22
N GLN A 357 9.36 15.27 -6.53
CA GLN A 357 8.75 16.22 -7.45
C GLN A 357 8.07 15.51 -8.62
N ILE A 358 6.87 15.99 -8.96
CA ILE A 358 6.14 15.55 -10.15
C ILE A 358 6.51 16.44 -11.32
N ILE A 359 6.94 15.83 -12.41
CA ILE A 359 7.14 16.48 -13.71
C ILE A 359 5.98 16.06 -14.59
N SER A 360 5.05 16.98 -14.81
CA SER A 360 3.79 16.72 -15.50
C SER A 360 4.01 16.35 -16.95
N GLY A 361 3.26 15.34 -17.42
CA GLY A 361 3.24 14.89 -18.79
C GLY A 361 1.85 15.01 -19.41
N VAL A 362 1.74 14.78 -20.73
CA VAL A 362 0.45 14.80 -21.42
C VAL A 362 -0.35 13.53 -21.06
N PRO A 363 -1.49 13.66 -20.35
CA PRO A 363 -2.29 12.50 -19.97
C PRO A 363 -3.02 11.89 -21.18
N SER A 364 -3.32 10.59 -21.11
CA SER A 364 -3.86 9.84 -22.24
C SER A 364 -5.17 10.40 -22.80
N PHE A 365 -6.05 10.90 -21.94
CA PHE A 365 -7.33 11.45 -22.40
C PHE A 365 -7.18 12.75 -23.22
N CYS A 366 -6.17 13.57 -22.91
CA CYS A 366 -5.86 14.76 -23.71
C CYS A 366 -5.29 14.36 -25.08
N SER A 367 -4.37 13.39 -25.12
CA SER A 367 -3.82 12.90 -26.39
C SER A 367 -4.89 12.24 -27.25
N VAL A 368 -5.78 11.45 -26.65
CA VAL A 368 -6.90 10.78 -27.35
C VAL A 368 -7.88 11.81 -27.92
N ALA A 369 -8.28 12.81 -27.14
CA ALA A 369 -9.16 13.88 -27.61
C ALA A 369 -8.55 14.66 -28.79
N ALA A 370 -7.27 15.01 -28.67
CA ALA A 370 -6.52 15.67 -29.76
C ALA A 370 -6.43 14.77 -31.02
N ARG A 371 -6.21 13.47 -30.83
CA ARG A 371 -6.13 12.49 -31.92
C ARG A 371 -7.46 12.31 -32.66
N LEU A 372 -8.56 12.38 -31.92
CA LEU A 372 -9.94 12.29 -32.44
C LEU A 372 -10.45 13.63 -32.99
N GLY A 373 -9.77 14.74 -32.70
CA GLY A 373 -10.23 16.08 -33.08
C GLY A 373 -11.50 16.53 -32.34
N ILE A 374 -11.71 16.05 -31.10
CA ILE A 374 -12.88 16.36 -30.27
C ILE A 374 -12.52 17.16 -29.03
N SER A 375 -13.46 17.98 -28.56
CA SER A 375 -13.36 18.61 -27.24
C SER A 375 -13.77 17.62 -26.15
N LEU A 376 -13.07 17.60 -25.01
CA LEU A 376 -13.49 16.86 -23.83
C LEU A 376 -14.61 17.55 -23.09
N GLY A 377 -14.63 18.88 -23.05
CA GLY A 377 -15.69 19.67 -22.44
C GLY A 377 -15.80 21.03 -23.08
N GLU A 378 -17.00 21.54 -23.22
CA GLU A 378 -17.31 22.86 -23.74
C GLU A 378 -18.07 23.66 -22.69
N LYS A 379 -17.72 24.94 -22.55
CA LYS A 379 -18.35 25.86 -21.58
C LYS A 379 -18.32 25.29 -20.16
N ASN A 380 -19.47 24.85 -19.63
CA ASN A 380 -19.66 24.37 -18.28
C ASN A 380 -19.84 22.83 -18.22
N GLU A 381 -19.48 22.09 -19.28
CA GLU A 381 -19.55 20.64 -19.28
C GLU A 381 -18.54 20.04 -18.29
N GLU A 382 -19.00 19.11 -17.49
CA GLU A 382 -18.15 18.36 -16.56
C GLU A 382 -17.34 17.29 -17.30
N ILE A 383 -16.15 16.98 -16.79
CA ILE A 383 -15.30 15.90 -17.29
C ILE A 383 -15.00 14.95 -16.13
N HIS A 384 -15.48 13.72 -16.25
CA HIS A 384 -15.27 12.67 -15.25
C HIS A 384 -14.21 11.70 -15.72
N ILE A 385 -13.10 11.60 -14.97
CA ILE A 385 -11.99 10.69 -15.26
C ILE A 385 -12.17 9.44 -14.41
N ILE A 386 -12.45 8.31 -15.06
CA ILE A 386 -12.92 7.07 -14.43
C ILE A 386 -11.90 5.95 -14.66
N PRO A 387 -11.34 5.34 -13.59
CA PRO A 387 -10.50 4.16 -13.73
C PRO A 387 -11.32 2.92 -14.09
N SER A 388 -10.76 2.00 -14.86
CA SER A 388 -11.46 0.81 -15.37
C SER A 388 -11.94 -0.18 -14.31
N ALA A 389 -11.53 0.00 -13.06
CA ALA A 389 -12.01 -0.80 -11.93
C ALA A 389 -13.41 -0.39 -11.44
N TYR A 390 -13.93 0.75 -11.90
CA TYR A 390 -15.25 1.24 -11.55
C TYR A 390 -16.34 0.47 -12.28
N LYS A 391 -17.51 0.31 -11.64
CA LYS A 391 -18.67 -0.26 -12.30
C LYS A 391 -19.28 0.77 -13.25
N PRO A 392 -19.44 0.47 -14.54
CA PRO A 392 -19.94 1.47 -15.50
C PRO A 392 -21.33 2.03 -15.12
N GLU A 393 -22.18 1.22 -14.52
CA GLU A 393 -23.54 1.59 -14.13
C GLU A 393 -23.57 2.74 -13.12
N ASP A 394 -22.57 2.82 -12.25
CA ASP A 394 -22.46 3.86 -11.22
C ASP A 394 -22.15 5.24 -11.84
N THR A 395 -21.71 5.28 -13.11
CA THR A 395 -21.32 6.50 -13.82
C THR A 395 -22.43 7.08 -14.71
N PHE A 396 -23.54 6.37 -14.89
CA PHE A 396 -24.63 6.83 -15.78
C PHE A 396 -25.41 8.04 -15.25
N SER A 397 -25.23 8.38 -13.99
CA SER A 397 -25.79 9.60 -13.38
C SER A 397 -24.92 10.84 -13.61
N TYR A 398 -23.71 10.68 -14.15
CA TYR A 398 -22.81 11.80 -14.37
C TYR A 398 -23.24 12.59 -15.61
N ASP A 399 -23.25 13.92 -15.49
CA ASP A 399 -23.43 14.81 -16.61
C ASP A 399 -22.08 15.12 -17.31
N GLY A 400 -22.15 15.47 -18.60
CA GLY A 400 -20.96 15.82 -19.38
C GLY A 400 -20.22 14.61 -19.98
N THR A 401 -18.90 14.66 -19.96
CA THR A 401 -18.05 13.66 -20.61
C THR A 401 -17.46 12.68 -19.61
N CYS A 402 -17.67 11.40 -19.83
CA CYS A 402 -17.02 10.33 -19.08
C CYS A 402 -15.81 9.79 -19.87
N VAL A 403 -14.64 9.81 -19.24
CA VAL A 403 -13.40 9.27 -19.78
C VAL A 403 -13.00 8.04 -19.00
N TYR A 404 -13.13 6.88 -19.62
CA TYR A 404 -12.74 5.61 -19.03
C TYR A 404 -11.30 5.26 -19.39
N MET A 405 -10.42 5.28 -18.39
CA MET A 405 -8.99 5.02 -18.57
C MET A 405 -8.63 3.56 -18.27
N LYS A 406 -7.60 3.04 -18.95
CA LYS A 406 -7.07 1.67 -18.75
C LYS A 406 -8.16 0.60 -18.93
N SER A 407 -9.04 0.80 -19.90
CA SER A 407 -10.32 0.07 -20.02
C SER A 407 -10.18 -1.38 -20.46
N GLY A 408 -9.00 -1.87 -20.86
CA GLY A 408 -8.84 -3.18 -21.48
C GLY A 408 -9.52 -4.35 -20.77
N LYS A 409 -9.44 -4.45 -19.45
CA LYS A 409 -10.12 -5.50 -18.66
C LYS A 409 -11.61 -5.23 -18.43
N GLY A 410 -12.00 -3.96 -18.32
CA GLY A 410 -13.37 -3.52 -18.06
C GLY A 410 -14.19 -3.25 -19.31
N LEU A 411 -13.58 -3.30 -20.50
CA LEU A 411 -14.19 -2.84 -21.74
C LEU A 411 -15.49 -3.58 -22.11
N LYS A 412 -15.50 -4.89 -21.97
CA LYS A 412 -16.71 -5.69 -22.24
C LYS A 412 -17.88 -5.32 -21.32
N ALA A 413 -17.59 -5.08 -20.04
CA ALA A 413 -18.62 -4.65 -19.09
C ALA A 413 -19.15 -3.24 -19.46
N LEU A 414 -18.26 -2.32 -19.83
CA LEU A 414 -18.65 -0.98 -20.28
C LEU A 414 -19.55 -1.02 -21.52
N ILE A 415 -19.18 -1.80 -22.55
CA ILE A 415 -19.98 -1.97 -23.78
C ILE A 415 -21.35 -2.52 -23.47
N SER A 416 -21.41 -3.62 -22.67
CA SER A 416 -22.69 -4.26 -22.31
C SER A 416 -23.58 -3.30 -21.51
N ALA A 417 -23.03 -2.55 -20.56
CA ALA A 417 -23.77 -1.60 -19.75
C ALA A 417 -24.31 -0.42 -20.58
N LEU A 418 -23.51 0.12 -21.49
CA LEU A 418 -23.93 1.20 -22.40
C LEU A 418 -25.01 0.74 -23.37
N ARG A 419 -24.92 -0.47 -23.95
CA ARG A 419 -25.97 -1.04 -24.80
C ARG A 419 -27.29 -1.20 -24.04
N LEU A 420 -27.22 -1.82 -22.88
CA LEU A 420 -28.41 -2.02 -22.04
C LEU A 420 -29.05 -0.67 -21.67
N ARG A 421 -28.23 0.34 -21.35
CA ARG A 421 -28.73 1.68 -21.03
C ARG A 421 -29.43 2.34 -22.23
N GLN A 422 -28.84 2.26 -23.42
CA GLN A 422 -29.47 2.77 -24.66
C GLN A 422 -30.82 2.09 -24.94
N GLU A 423 -30.89 0.77 -24.80
CA GLU A 423 -32.13 -0.02 -25.04
C GLU A 423 -33.22 0.29 -24.02
N THR A 424 -32.85 0.47 -22.75
CA THR A 424 -33.86 0.63 -21.68
C THR A 424 -34.34 2.06 -21.49
N THR A 425 -33.49 3.05 -21.75
CA THR A 425 -33.83 4.47 -21.50
C THR A 425 -34.02 5.29 -22.76
N GLY A 426 -33.59 4.78 -23.93
CA GLY A 426 -33.58 5.55 -25.17
C GLY A 426 -32.51 6.64 -25.23
N GLU A 427 -31.64 6.71 -24.22
CA GLU A 427 -30.50 7.64 -24.21
C GLU A 427 -29.53 7.30 -25.34
N SER A 428 -28.98 8.30 -25.99
CA SER A 428 -27.96 8.11 -27.02
C SER A 428 -26.62 8.70 -26.58
N TYR A 429 -25.53 8.02 -26.94
CA TYR A 429 -24.18 8.41 -26.58
C TYR A 429 -23.32 8.58 -27.82
N GLU A 430 -22.44 9.55 -27.80
CA GLU A 430 -21.28 9.61 -28.67
C GLU A 430 -20.13 8.90 -28.00
N ILE A 431 -19.62 7.84 -28.63
CA ILE A 431 -18.60 6.96 -28.08
C ILE A 431 -17.43 6.91 -29.03
N ASN A 432 -16.26 7.30 -28.52
CA ASN A 432 -15.02 7.26 -29.25
C ASN A 432 -13.94 6.62 -28.37
N ALA A 433 -13.02 5.88 -28.97
CA ALA A 433 -11.92 5.31 -28.25
C ALA A 433 -10.63 5.24 -29.06
N VAL A 434 -9.50 5.25 -28.38
CA VAL A 434 -8.20 4.98 -28.99
C VAL A 434 -7.44 3.99 -28.13
N SER A 435 -6.94 2.94 -28.75
CA SER A 435 -5.97 2.01 -28.15
C SER A 435 -4.57 2.40 -28.61
N ASN A 436 -3.59 2.34 -27.67
CA ASN A 436 -2.17 2.63 -27.92
C ASN A 436 -1.94 3.98 -28.59
N CYS A 437 -2.62 5.02 -28.12
CA CYS A 437 -2.58 6.36 -28.71
C CYS A 437 -1.14 6.87 -28.87
N GLY A 438 -0.78 7.26 -30.10
CA GLY A 438 0.54 7.76 -30.46
C GLY A 438 1.62 6.69 -30.69
N MET A 439 1.29 5.40 -30.59
CA MET A 439 2.20 4.27 -30.87
C MET A 439 1.97 3.71 -32.30
N ASP A 440 2.91 2.91 -32.81
CA ASP A 440 2.84 2.32 -34.14
C ASP A 440 1.61 1.42 -34.36
N ASN A 441 1.09 0.83 -33.29
CA ASN A 441 -0.10 -0.02 -33.29
C ASN A 441 -1.35 0.69 -32.79
N GLU A 442 -1.42 2.02 -32.95
CA GLU A 442 -2.61 2.83 -32.64
C GLU A 442 -3.84 2.35 -33.42
N LYS A 443 -4.97 2.26 -32.74
CA LYS A 443 -6.27 2.00 -33.38
C LYS A 443 -7.33 2.94 -32.81
N ILE A 444 -8.16 3.47 -33.71
CA ILE A 444 -9.28 4.35 -33.40
C ILE A 444 -10.58 3.55 -33.57
N TYR A 445 -11.56 3.80 -32.71
CA TYR A 445 -12.87 3.14 -32.72
C TYR A 445 -13.97 4.19 -32.53
N HIS A 446 -15.04 4.04 -33.32
CA HIS A 446 -16.23 4.91 -33.26
C HIS A 446 -17.49 4.06 -33.00
N GLY A 447 -18.22 4.41 -31.95
CA GLY A 447 -19.41 3.66 -31.53
C GLY A 447 -19.11 2.33 -30.86
N LEU A 448 -20.19 1.66 -30.41
CA LEU A 448 -20.06 0.41 -29.62
C LEU A 448 -19.61 -0.76 -30.48
N ASP A 449 -20.00 -0.82 -31.74
CA ASP A 449 -19.73 -1.98 -32.60
C ASP A 449 -18.22 -2.07 -32.93
N GLU A 450 -17.58 -0.97 -33.30
CA GLU A 450 -16.12 -0.95 -33.52
C GLU A 450 -15.37 -1.14 -32.19
N LEU A 451 -15.91 -0.64 -31.09
CA LEU A 451 -15.29 -0.76 -29.77
C LEU A 451 -15.21 -2.21 -29.27
N GLU A 452 -16.09 -3.11 -29.74
CA GLU A 452 -16.02 -4.56 -29.45
C GLU A 452 -14.74 -5.21 -29.95
N GLU A 453 -14.14 -4.68 -31.00
CA GLU A 453 -12.88 -5.16 -31.58
C GLU A 453 -11.63 -4.67 -30.80
N ALA A 454 -11.83 -3.71 -29.88
CA ALA A 454 -10.72 -3.09 -29.17
C ALA A 454 -10.06 -4.09 -28.20
N GLN A 455 -8.74 -4.11 -28.24
CA GLN A 455 -7.92 -4.97 -27.39
C GLN A 455 -6.78 -4.16 -26.77
N GLY A 456 -6.33 -4.61 -25.61
CA GLY A 456 -5.15 -4.05 -24.94
C GLY A 456 -5.44 -3.15 -23.75
N TYR A 457 -4.48 -3.12 -22.86
CA TYR A 457 -4.58 -2.38 -21.59
C TYR A 457 -4.62 -0.86 -21.80
N LEU A 458 -3.91 -0.36 -22.79
CA LEU A 458 -3.78 1.08 -23.07
C LEU A 458 -4.92 1.58 -23.97
N THR A 459 -6.18 1.31 -23.58
CA THR A 459 -7.38 1.80 -24.25
C THR A 459 -8.04 2.87 -23.39
N THR A 460 -8.27 4.05 -23.98
CA THR A 460 -9.04 5.13 -23.38
C THR A 460 -10.32 5.32 -24.18
N VAL A 461 -11.47 5.29 -23.48
CA VAL A 461 -12.80 5.45 -24.07
C VAL A 461 -13.39 6.77 -23.59
N ILE A 462 -13.90 7.56 -24.53
CA ILE A 462 -14.59 8.83 -24.26
C ILE A 462 -16.06 8.65 -24.61
N VAL A 463 -16.92 8.87 -23.64
CA VAL A 463 -18.38 8.75 -23.77
C VAL A 463 -19.03 10.08 -23.45
N LYS A 464 -19.76 10.65 -24.42
CA LYS A 464 -20.58 11.84 -24.24
C LYS A 464 -22.05 11.51 -24.42
N LYS A 465 -22.89 11.96 -23.51
CA LYS A 465 -24.34 11.87 -23.68
C LYS A 465 -24.78 12.83 -24.77
N LYS A 466 -25.45 12.33 -25.82
CA LYS A 466 -26.02 13.21 -26.84
C LYS A 466 -27.25 13.90 -26.25
N ASN A 467 -27.21 15.21 -26.11
CA ASN A 467 -28.40 15.98 -25.84
C ASN A 467 -29.29 15.89 -27.07
N ASN A 468 -30.49 15.34 -26.91
CA ASN A 468 -31.54 15.46 -27.93
C ASN A 468 -31.89 16.95 -28.04
N CYS A 469 -31.13 17.70 -28.81
CA CYS A 469 -31.60 18.99 -29.29
C CYS A 469 -32.82 18.70 -30.14
N ILE A 470 -34.02 18.83 -29.55
CA ILE A 470 -35.24 19.05 -30.32
C ILE A 470 -34.92 20.29 -31.15
N SER A 471 -34.70 20.03 -32.43
CA SER A 471 -34.56 21.12 -33.42
C SER A 471 -35.93 21.87 -33.40
N SER A 472 -35.98 22.91 -32.61
CA SER A 472 -37.01 23.95 -32.77
C SER A 472 -36.63 24.76 -34.02
N ASN A 473 -36.85 24.14 -35.19
CA ASN A 473 -37.21 24.89 -36.39
C ASN A 473 -38.59 25.44 -36.12
N ASN A 474 -38.68 26.63 -35.59
CA ASN A 474 -39.79 27.53 -35.88
C ASN A 474 -39.24 28.90 -36.15
N MET A 475 -39.41 29.25 -37.42
CA MET A 475 -39.39 30.58 -37.98
C MET A 475 -40.08 31.63 -37.08
N GLU A 476 -39.46 32.72 -36.83
CA GLU A 476 -39.90 34.05 -37.33
C GLU A 476 -38.78 35.06 -37.07
#